data_c549e7424e9c13be6a295088ba58742d
#
_entry.id   c549e7424e9c13be6a295088ba58742d
#
_cell.length_a   1.000
_cell.length_b   1.000
_cell.length_c   1.000
_cell.angle_alpha   90.00
_cell.angle_beta   90.00
_cell.angle_gamma   90.00
#
_symmetry.space_group_name_H-M   'P 1'
#
loop_
_entity.id
_entity.type
_entity.pdbx_description
1 polymer ?
#
loop_
_entity_poly.entity_id
_entity_poly.type
_entity_poly.pdbx_seq_one_letter_code
_entity_poly.pdbx_strand_id
1 'polypeptide(L)' 'MNKNPFELRADVLAMAKDYLDKQAQLNTEAVTKLYEVGQKTQQDFQDAMKGYDLKTLTETANKMYDFVQKKN' A
#
# COMPACT_ATOMS: atom_id res chain seq x y z
N MET A 1 -23.65 12.23 2.56
CA MET A 1 -24.13 11.14 3.43
C MET A 1 -23.16 10.94 4.58
N ASN A 2 -23.69 10.93 5.79
CA ASN A 2 -22.85 10.82 6.98
C ASN A 2 -22.59 9.37 7.34
N LYS A 3 -21.34 9.00 7.36
CA LYS A 3 -20.92 7.68 7.83
C LYS A 3 -20.51 7.82 9.30
N ASN A 4 -20.79 6.80 10.11
CA ASN A 4 -20.29 6.81 11.47
C ASN A 4 -18.76 6.56 11.45
N PRO A 5 -18.05 6.89 12.56
CA PRO A 5 -16.61 6.75 12.58
C PRO A 5 -16.11 5.33 12.28
N PHE A 6 -16.87 4.32 12.68
CA PHE A 6 -16.50 2.94 12.44
C PHE A 6 -16.51 2.62 10.94
N GLU A 7 -17.60 3.01 10.26
CA GLU A 7 -17.71 2.80 8.81
C GLU A 7 -16.67 3.57 8.04
N LEU A 8 -16.40 4.80 8.46
CA LEU A 8 -15.38 5.64 7.82
C LEU A 8 -14.00 4.98 7.92
N ARG A 9 -13.67 4.45 9.09
CA ARG A 9 -12.39 3.76 9.27
C ARG A 9 -12.27 2.52 8.41
N ALA A 10 -13.38 1.77 8.28
CA ALA A 10 -13.39 0.58 7.42
C ALA A 10 -13.17 0.97 5.96
N ASP A 11 -13.81 2.04 5.50
CA ASP A 11 -13.63 2.54 4.14
C ASP A 11 -12.19 2.99 3.90
N VAL A 12 -11.62 3.72 4.86
CA VAL A 12 -10.25 4.21 4.74
C VAL A 12 -9.26 3.05 4.73
N LEU A 13 -9.50 2.01 5.53
CA LEU A 13 -8.66 0.83 5.54
C LEU A 13 -8.68 0.12 4.17
N ALA A 14 -9.86 0.00 3.57
CA ALA A 14 -9.99 -0.58 2.24
C ALA A 14 -9.25 0.24 1.20
N MET A 15 -9.35 1.58 1.28
CA MET A 15 -8.64 2.48 0.38
C MET A 15 -7.12 2.34 0.53
N ALA A 16 -6.65 2.24 1.77
CA ALA A 16 -5.22 2.07 2.04
C ALA A 16 -4.72 0.75 1.46
N LYS A 17 -5.49 -0.31 1.62
CA LYS A 17 -5.15 -1.62 1.08
C LYS A 17 -5.06 -1.57 -0.44
N ASP A 18 -6.04 -0.97 -1.11
CA ASP A 18 -6.04 -0.85 -2.57
C ASP A 18 -4.84 -0.05 -3.06
N TYR A 19 -4.53 1.05 -2.38
CA TYR A 19 -3.38 1.87 -2.72
C TYR A 19 -2.08 1.08 -2.61
N LEU A 20 -1.89 0.36 -1.49
CA LEU A 20 -0.67 -0.40 -1.25
C LEU A 20 -0.56 -1.61 -2.17
N ASP A 21 -1.68 -2.26 -2.47
CA ASP A 21 -1.69 -3.38 -3.42
C ASP A 21 -1.21 -2.92 -4.79
N LYS A 22 -1.69 -1.76 -5.23
CA LYS A 22 -1.28 -1.20 -6.52
C LYS A 22 0.19 -0.79 -6.52
N GLN A 23 0.65 -0.17 -5.43
CA GLN A 23 2.06 0.19 -5.29
C GLN A 23 2.96 -1.04 -5.31
N ALA A 24 2.55 -2.09 -4.61
CA ALA A 24 3.31 -3.34 -4.58
C ALA A 24 3.36 -3.99 -5.96
N GLN A 25 2.24 -3.97 -6.69
CA GLN A 25 2.20 -4.52 -8.04
C GLN A 25 3.14 -3.77 -8.99
N LEU A 26 3.10 -2.44 -8.96
CA LEU A 26 3.97 -1.62 -9.81
C LEU A 26 5.44 -1.84 -9.47
N ASN A 27 5.75 -1.92 -8.18
CA ASN A 27 7.12 -2.18 -7.74
C ASN A 27 7.60 -3.55 -8.19
N THR A 28 6.76 -4.58 -8.05
CA THR A 28 7.10 -5.93 -8.48
C THR A 28 7.35 -5.98 -9.98
N GLU A 29 6.49 -5.32 -10.78
CA GLU A 29 6.67 -5.27 -12.23
C GLU A 29 7.98 -4.60 -12.62
N ALA A 30 8.30 -3.47 -11.98
CA ALA A 30 9.53 -2.73 -12.28
C ALA A 30 10.76 -3.54 -11.90
N VAL A 31 10.77 -4.14 -10.70
CA VAL A 31 11.92 -4.95 -10.24
C VAL A 31 12.08 -6.20 -11.08
N THR A 32 10.97 -6.84 -11.49
CA THR A 32 11.03 -8.02 -12.35
C THR A 32 11.74 -7.71 -13.67
N LYS A 33 11.37 -6.58 -14.29
CA LYS A 33 12.02 -6.18 -15.55
C LYS A 33 13.50 -5.91 -15.36
N LEU A 34 13.87 -5.24 -14.28
CA LEU A 34 15.26 -4.93 -13.98
C LEU A 34 16.05 -6.21 -13.66
N TYR A 35 15.44 -7.15 -12.97
CA TYR A 35 16.05 -8.43 -12.67
C TYR A 35 16.32 -9.24 -13.96
N GLU A 36 15.36 -9.24 -14.88
CA GLU A 36 15.51 -9.95 -16.16
C GLU A 36 16.67 -9.42 -16.99
N VAL A 37 16.96 -8.12 -16.92
CA VAL A 37 18.08 -7.52 -17.65
C VAL A 37 19.36 -7.45 -16.81
N GLY A 38 19.38 -8.08 -15.64
CA GLY A 38 20.58 -8.18 -14.82
C GLY A 38 20.91 -6.95 -13.99
N GLN A 39 19.97 -6.00 -13.84
CA GLN A 39 20.20 -4.77 -13.08
C GLN A 39 19.78 -4.87 -11.63
N LYS A 40 19.08 -5.93 -11.25
CA LYS A 40 18.69 -6.19 -9.87
C LYS A 40 19.10 -7.60 -9.50
N THR A 41 19.39 -7.81 -8.21
CA THR A 41 19.78 -9.12 -7.71
C THR A 41 18.55 -9.98 -7.42
N GLN A 42 18.76 -11.28 -7.24
CA GLN A 42 17.70 -12.18 -6.82
C GLN A 42 17.10 -11.75 -5.49
N GLN A 43 17.92 -11.23 -4.58
CA GLN A 43 17.44 -10.74 -3.29
C GLN A 43 16.50 -9.56 -3.48
N ASP A 44 16.84 -8.61 -4.36
CA ASP A 44 15.97 -7.48 -4.67
C ASP A 44 14.62 -7.93 -5.22
N PHE A 45 14.64 -8.94 -6.09
CA PHE A 45 13.43 -9.51 -6.65
C PHE A 45 12.55 -10.15 -5.57
N GLN A 46 13.15 -10.93 -4.67
CA GLN A 46 12.43 -11.57 -3.59
C GLN A 46 11.84 -10.53 -2.63
N ASP A 47 12.60 -9.47 -2.32
CA ASP A 47 12.12 -8.41 -1.45
C ASP A 47 10.90 -7.69 -2.05
N ALA A 48 10.92 -7.46 -3.35
CA ALA A 48 9.80 -6.83 -4.05
C ALA A 48 8.55 -7.71 -4.00
N MET A 49 8.72 -9.03 -4.06
CA MET A 49 7.60 -9.98 -4.03
C MET A 49 6.92 -10.05 -2.66
N LYS A 50 7.60 -9.64 -1.59
CA LYS A 50 7.01 -9.66 -0.25
C LYS A 50 5.89 -8.64 -0.09
N GLY A 51 5.94 -7.53 -0.84
CA GLY A 51 4.95 -6.48 -0.72
C GLY A 51 5.06 -5.73 0.59
N TYR A 52 3.91 -5.40 1.17
CA TYR A 52 3.84 -4.64 2.42
C TYR A 52 3.34 -5.54 3.55
N ASP A 53 3.58 -5.10 4.80
CA ASP A 53 3.11 -5.81 5.98
C ASP A 53 1.91 -5.09 6.62
N LEU A 54 1.37 -5.72 7.67
CA LEU A 54 0.23 -5.16 8.38
C LEU A 54 0.55 -3.80 9.02
N LYS A 55 1.77 -3.63 9.49
CA LYS A 55 2.19 -2.36 10.09
C LYS A 55 2.11 -1.24 9.07
N THR A 56 2.61 -1.45 7.86
CA THR A 56 2.55 -0.47 6.78
C THR A 56 1.09 -0.15 6.42
N LEU A 57 0.25 -1.17 6.34
CA LEU A 57 -1.18 -0.98 6.05
C LEU A 57 -1.83 -0.11 7.12
N THR A 58 -1.59 -0.43 8.39
CA THR A 58 -2.17 0.31 9.50
C THR A 58 -1.70 1.77 9.53
N GLU A 59 -0.41 2.00 9.34
CA GLU A 59 0.15 3.36 9.31
C GLU A 59 -0.43 4.18 8.15
N THR A 60 -0.54 3.56 6.98
CA THR A 60 -1.12 4.24 5.81
C THR A 60 -2.58 4.58 6.04
N ALA A 61 -3.35 3.64 6.59
CA ALA A 61 -4.77 3.88 6.89
C ALA A 61 -4.93 5.01 7.92
N ASN A 62 -4.08 5.04 8.95
CA ASN A 62 -4.14 6.10 9.95
C ASN A 62 -3.86 7.48 9.35
N LYS A 63 -2.87 7.56 8.47
CA LYS A 63 -2.57 8.83 7.79
C LYS A 63 -3.72 9.28 6.90
N MET A 64 -4.33 8.36 6.18
CA MET A 64 -5.48 8.68 5.34
C MET A 64 -6.68 9.11 6.17
N TYR A 65 -6.92 8.44 7.29
CA TYR A 65 -8.01 8.77 8.18
C TYR A 65 -7.84 10.18 8.76
N ASP A 66 -6.63 10.51 9.21
CA ASP A 66 -6.33 11.85 9.73
C ASP A 66 -6.56 12.91 8.66
N PHE A 67 -6.14 12.64 7.44
CA PHE A 67 -6.33 13.56 6.32
C PHE A 67 -7.81 13.82 6.06
N VAL A 68 -8.63 12.77 6.06
CA VAL A 68 -10.06 12.89 5.82
C VAL A 68 -10.73 13.71 6.94
N GLN A 69 -10.33 13.48 8.19
CA GLN A 69 -10.88 14.21 9.32
C GLN A 69 -10.49 15.69 9.29
N LYS A 70 -9.28 16.00 8.86
CA LYS A 70 -8.83 17.41 8.82
C LYS A 70 -9.57 18.24 7.79
N LYS A 71 -10.17 17.61 6.81
CA LYS A 71 -10.95 18.31 5.80
C LYS A 71 -12.32 18.78 6.32
N ASN A 72 -12.73 18.24 7.41
CA ASN A 72 -14.00 18.59 8.01
C ASN A 72 -13.76 19.51 9.21
#